data_e21fe2ad5d42e8c0016fdc8fbca8dc25
#
_entry.id   e21fe2ad5d42e8c0016fdc8fbca8dc25
#
_cell.length_a   1.000
_cell.length_b   1.000
_cell.length_c   1.000
_cell.angle_alpha   90.00
_cell.angle_beta   90.00
_cell.angle_gamma   90.00
#
_symmetry.space_group_name_H-M   'P 1'
#
loop_
_entity.id
_entity.type
_entity.pdbx_description
1 polymer ?
#
loop_
_entity_poly.entity_id
_entity_poly.type
_entity_poly.pdbx_seq_one_letter_code
_entity_poly.pdbx_strand_id
1 'polypeptide(L)'
;IFVRTYDKKKEFTKSFAFRMKTDSETKLTRNTGFYERTSKLTRNFVDARGFWLPNDYTKHGIMNEYTACREKAVIIDLSSLRKFEILGPDAEELMNYTLTRNVKKLSVGQVVYSSMCYENGLMFDDGTLLKMSDHGFRWICGDEYAGEWLKEQAKKKNFKVLIKNSTDQINNISLQGPNSRKILEKFIFTPPTQPKI
;
A
#
# COMPACT_ATOMS: atom_id res chain seq x y z
N ILE A 1 -6.62 21.89 5.40
CA ILE A 1 -7.85 21.12 5.28
C ILE A 1 -8.73 21.73 4.21
N PHE A 2 -9.33 20.95 3.34
CA PHE A 2 -9.89 21.46 2.13
C PHE A 2 -11.26 20.91 1.79
N VAL A 3 -12.15 21.78 1.57
CA VAL A 3 -13.37 21.53 0.81
C VAL A 3 -13.04 21.75 -0.67
N ARG A 4 -13.27 20.76 -1.46
CA ARG A 4 -12.79 20.78 -2.83
C ARG A 4 -13.84 20.98 -3.85
N THR A 5 -14.98 20.39 -3.58
CA THR A 5 -16.16 20.52 -4.40
C THR A 5 -17.33 20.89 -3.51
N TYR A 6 -18.37 21.35 -4.13
CA TYR A 6 -19.60 21.68 -3.43
C TYR A 6 -20.16 20.49 -2.65
N ASP A 7 -20.13 19.32 -3.24
CA ASP A 7 -20.64 18.11 -2.58
C ASP A 7 -19.72 17.62 -1.47
N LYS A 8 -18.42 17.84 -1.61
CA LYS A 8 -17.40 17.49 -0.61
C LYS A 8 -17.47 18.36 0.64
N LYS A 9 -18.19 19.49 0.60
CA LYS A 9 -18.41 20.32 1.78
C LYS A 9 -19.11 19.56 2.90
N LYS A 10 -20.10 18.71 2.55
CA LYS A 10 -20.80 17.87 3.52
C LYS A 10 -19.87 16.81 4.13
N GLU A 11 -19.02 16.18 3.32
CA GLU A 11 -18.06 15.21 3.78
C GLU A 11 -16.98 15.83 4.66
N PHE A 12 -16.49 17.01 4.26
CA PHE A 12 -15.56 17.78 5.06
C PHE A 12 -16.14 18.14 6.42
N THR A 13 -17.35 18.70 6.43
CA THR A 13 -18.05 19.06 7.66
C THR A 13 -18.29 17.85 8.54
N LYS A 14 -18.65 16.73 7.94
CA LYS A 14 -18.85 15.46 8.61
C LYS A 14 -17.55 14.92 9.24
N SER A 15 -16.46 14.94 8.50
CA SER A 15 -15.13 14.56 9.01
C SER A 15 -14.67 15.48 10.13
N PHE A 16 -14.90 16.78 10.01
CA PHE A 16 -14.56 17.75 11.05
C PHE A 16 -15.39 17.53 12.32
N ALA A 17 -16.71 17.39 12.16
CA ALA A 17 -17.62 17.10 13.27
C ALA A 17 -17.28 15.75 13.96
N PHE A 18 -16.91 14.76 13.18
CA PHE A 18 -16.46 13.47 13.70
C PHE A 18 -15.20 13.59 14.55
N ARG A 19 -14.24 14.41 14.14
CA ARG A 19 -13.01 14.67 14.91
C ARG A 19 -13.26 15.38 16.23
N MET A 20 -14.34 16.13 16.32
CA MET A 20 -14.71 16.86 17.53
C MET A 20 -15.51 16.02 18.53
N LYS A 21 -15.90 14.79 18.18
CA LYS A 21 -16.56 13.88 19.12
C LYS A 21 -15.54 13.18 19.99
N THR A 22 -15.65 13.36 21.29
CA THR A 22 -14.74 12.78 22.29
C THR A 22 -14.77 11.25 22.35
N ASP A 23 -15.89 10.64 21.96
CA ASP A 23 -16.12 9.19 22.08
C ASP A 23 -15.86 8.41 20.78
N SER A 24 -15.35 9.06 19.73
CA SER A 24 -15.03 8.40 18.48
C SER A 24 -13.52 8.19 18.37
N GLU A 25 -13.10 6.99 17.95
CA GLU A 25 -11.74 6.79 17.46
C GLU A 25 -11.51 7.68 16.25
N THR A 26 -11.01 8.87 16.48
CA THR A 26 -10.76 9.85 15.43
C THR A 26 -9.48 9.45 14.70
N LYS A 27 -9.62 8.75 13.61
CA LYS A 27 -8.52 8.56 12.68
C LYS A 27 -8.32 9.84 11.91
N LEU A 28 -7.24 10.56 12.22
CA LEU A 28 -6.85 11.75 11.48
C LEU A 28 -6.51 11.34 10.05
N THR A 29 -7.24 11.87 9.08
CA THR A 29 -6.95 11.67 7.66
C THR A 29 -5.70 12.46 7.29
N ARG A 30 -4.73 11.79 6.69
CA ARG A 30 -3.41 12.33 6.36
C ARG A 30 -3.27 12.55 4.86
N ASN A 31 -2.40 13.46 4.48
CA ASN A 31 -1.96 13.60 3.11
C ASN A 31 -0.87 12.55 2.80
N THR A 32 -0.87 12.03 1.57
CA THR A 32 0.27 11.26 1.06
C THR A 32 1.39 12.21 0.63
N GLY A 33 2.60 11.69 0.43
CA GLY A 33 3.71 12.48 -0.13
C GLY A 33 3.45 12.99 -1.56
N PHE A 34 2.44 12.46 -2.24
CA PHE A 34 2.04 12.92 -3.57
C PHE A 34 0.95 13.99 -3.55
N TYR A 35 0.38 14.29 -2.39
CA TYR A 35 -0.77 15.20 -2.27
C TYR A 35 -0.53 16.58 -2.88
N GLU A 36 0.65 17.18 -2.70
CA GLU A 36 0.96 18.48 -3.27
C GLU A 36 0.90 18.51 -4.80
N ARG A 37 1.19 17.37 -5.43
CA ARG A 37 1.12 17.21 -6.89
C ARG A 37 -0.29 16.89 -7.35
N THR A 38 -0.92 15.92 -6.73
CA THR A 38 -2.27 15.47 -7.09
C THR A 38 -3.32 16.54 -6.84
N SER A 39 -3.18 17.33 -5.77
CA SER A 39 -4.11 18.43 -5.45
C SER A 39 -4.09 19.60 -6.44
N LYS A 40 -3.05 19.71 -7.27
CA LYS A 40 -3.01 20.67 -8.39
C LYS A 40 -3.81 20.20 -9.60
N LEU A 41 -4.04 18.88 -9.70
CA LEU A 41 -4.69 18.24 -10.84
C LEU A 41 -6.16 17.95 -10.58
N THR A 42 -6.52 17.68 -9.32
CA THR A 42 -7.92 17.44 -8.92
C THR A 42 -8.21 18.02 -7.54
N ARG A 43 -9.48 18.27 -7.29
CA ARG A 43 -10.02 18.60 -5.97
C ARG A 43 -10.93 17.49 -5.43
N ASN A 44 -11.12 16.44 -6.19
CA ASN A 44 -11.94 15.30 -5.81
C ASN A 44 -11.10 14.24 -5.09
N PHE A 45 -11.17 14.25 -3.77
CA PHE A 45 -10.42 13.33 -2.92
C PHE A 45 -11.38 12.53 -2.03
N VAL A 46 -10.97 11.33 -1.68
CA VAL A 46 -11.68 10.40 -0.78
C VAL A 46 -10.75 10.00 0.37
N ASP A 47 -11.34 9.74 1.53
CA ASP A 47 -10.62 9.07 2.61
C ASP A 47 -10.49 7.58 2.28
N ALA A 48 -9.26 7.14 2.14
CA ALA A 48 -8.92 5.75 1.94
C ALA A 48 -7.95 5.30 3.04
N ARG A 49 -8.44 4.53 4.00
CA ARG A 49 -7.63 4.01 5.12
C ARG A 49 -6.88 5.09 5.90
N GLY A 50 -7.50 6.25 6.10
CA GLY A 50 -6.94 7.38 6.82
C GLY A 50 -5.99 8.27 6.00
N PHE A 51 -6.01 8.14 4.67
CA PHE A 51 -5.30 9.01 3.74
C PHE A 51 -6.24 9.68 2.74
N TRP A 52 -5.93 10.93 2.39
CA TRP A 52 -6.59 11.64 1.30
C TRP A 52 -6.00 11.20 -0.04
N LEU A 53 -6.74 10.41 -0.79
CA LEU A 53 -6.38 9.98 -2.13
C LEU A 53 -7.26 10.63 -3.19
N PRO A 54 -6.72 10.93 -4.40
CA PRO A 54 -7.55 11.32 -5.53
C PRO A 54 -8.61 10.24 -5.81
N ASN A 55 -9.87 10.65 -5.91
CA ASN A 55 -10.96 9.77 -6.33
C ASN A 55 -11.03 9.69 -7.85
N ASP A 56 -10.89 10.83 -8.49
CA ASP A 56 -10.75 11.00 -9.94
C ASP A 56 -10.06 12.33 -10.27
N TYR A 57 -9.66 12.47 -11.50
CA TYR A 57 -9.14 13.72 -12.04
C TYR A 57 -10.24 14.41 -12.88
N THR A 58 -11.03 15.20 -12.23
CA THR A 58 -12.29 15.78 -12.72
C THR A 58 -12.17 16.45 -14.10
N LYS A 59 -10.99 16.98 -14.45
CA LYS A 59 -10.73 17.57 -15.77
C LYS A 59 -10.76 16.55 -16.88
N HIS A 60 -10.42 15.31 -16.59
CA HIS A 60 -10.35 14.21 -17.55
C HIS A 60 -11.58 13.30 -17.48
N GLY A 61 -12.07 13.07 -16.27
CA GLY A 61 -13.23 12.20 -15.99
C GLY A 61 -12.89 10.72 -16.01
N ILE A 62 -13.69 9.95 -15.30
CA ILE A 62 -13.47 8.51 -15.04
C ILE A 62 -13.31 7.70 -16.33
N MET A 63 -14.11 7.99 -17.36
CA MET A 63 -14.04 7.23 -18.62
C MET A 63 -12.71 7.42 -19.34
N ASN A 64 -12.18 8.64 -19.35
CA ASN A 64 -10.87 8.90 -19.97
C ASN A 64 -9.72 8.28 -19.15
N GLU A 65 -9.82 8.27 -17.83
CA GLU A 65 -8.86 7.60 -16.95
C GLU A 65 -8.87 6.09 -17.17
N TYR A 66 -10.07 5.49 -17.26
CA TYR A 66 -10.22 4.08 -17.62
C TYR A 66 -9.59 3.76 -18.98
N THR A 67 -9.94 4.53 -20.01
CA THR A 67 -9.38 4.35 -21.36
C THR A 67 -7.86 4.52 -21.36
N ALA A 68 -7.32 5.51 -20.62
CA ALA A 68 -5.88 5.68 -20.50
C ALA A 68 -5.20 4.48 -19.82
N CYS A 69 -5.84 3.88 -18.83
CA CYS A 69 -5.34 2.65 -18.20
C CYS A 69 -5.31 1.46 -19.17
N ARG A 70 -6.30 1.35 -20.07
CA ARG A 70 -6.40 0.25 -21.01
C ARG A 70 -5.51 0.41 -22.25
N GLU A 71 -5.29 1.64 -22.69
CA GLU A 71 -4.66 1.93 -23.99
C GLU A 71 -3.32 2.66 -23.88
N LYS A 72 -3.05 3.31 -22.73
CA LYS A 72 -1.86 4.14 -22.51
C LYS A 72 -1.15 3.77 -21.22
N ALA A 73 -1.21 4.64 -20.24
CA ALA A 73 -0.72 4.40 -18.86
C ALA A 73 -1.37 5.40 -17.89
N VAL A 74 -1.51 4.95 -16.64
CA VAL A 74 -1.95 5.78 -15.51
C VAL A 74 -1.04 5.58 -14.31
N ILE A 75 -1.01 6.57 -13.42
CA ILE A 75 -0.38 6.48 -12.11
C ILE A 75 -1.49 6.51 -11.06
N ILE A 76 -1.43 5.55 -10.13
CA ILE A 76 -2.38 5.43 -9.03
C ILE A 76 -1.61 5.59 -7.71
N ASP A 77 -2.06 6.49 -6.84
CA ASP A 77 -1.51 6.62 -5.49
C ASP A 77 -2.07 5.50 -4.60
N LEU A 78 -1.20 4.59 -4.19
CA LEU A 78 -1.51 3.45 -3.31
C LEU A 78 -0.85 3.61 -1.92
N SER A 79 -0.48 4.83 -1.54
CA SER A 79 0.22 5.09 -0.28
C SER A 79 -0.59 4.72 0.96
N SER A 80 -1.90 4.54 0.84
CA SER A 80 -2.78 4.09 1.93
C SER A 80 -2.66 2.59 2.25
N LEU A 81 -2.07 1.78 1.37
CA LEU A 81 -1.78 0.38 1.69
C LEU A 81 -0.83 0.29 2.89
N ARG A 82 -1.05 -0.69 3.74
CA ARG A 82 -0.22 -0.93 4.92
C ARG A 82 1.12 -1.53 4.51
N LYS A 83 2.18 -1.12 5.17
CA LYS A 83 3.54 -1.61 4.93
C LYS A 83 4.15 -2.01 6.26
N PHE A 84 4.53 -3.27 6.34
CA PHE A 84 5.18 -3.82 7.51
C PHE A 84 6.59 -4.28 7.15
N GLU A 85 7.58 -3.84 7.92
CA GLU A 85 8.93 -4.36 7.86
C GLU A 85 9.04 -5.52 8.85
N ILE A 86 9.46 -6.66 8.39
CA ILE A 86 9.69 -7.85 9.19
C ILE A 86 11.18 -8.14 9.15
N LEU A 87 11.86 -7.95 10.28
CA LEU A 87 13.31 -8.00 10.38
C LEU A 87 13.73 -9.00 11.45
N GLY A 88 14.76 -9.78 11.21
CA GLY A 88 15.30 -10.69 12.20
C GLY A 88 15.64 -12.06 11.65
N PRO A 89 16.35 -12.90 12.43
CA PRO A 89 16.81 -14.20 11.97
C PRO A 89 15.67 -15.13 11.56
N ASP A 90 14.49 -15.01 12.18
CA ASP A 90 13.33 -15.87 11.90
C ASP A 90 12.29 -15.18 10.98
N ALA A 91 12.67 -14.09 10.30
CA ALA A 91 11.75 -13.35 9.44
C ALA A 91 11.23 -14.19 8.27
N GLU A 92 12.10 -15.01 7.64
CA GLU A 92 11.71 -15.92 6.57
C GLU A 92 10.75 -17.01 7.07
N GLU A 93 11.02 -17.58 8.25
CA GLU A 93 10.17 -18.61 8.84
C GLU A 93 8.78 -18.05 9.19
N LEU A 94 8.71 -16.86 9.78
CA LEU A 94 7.45 -16.21 10.08
C LEU A 94 6.64 -15.97 8.81
N MET A 95 7.25 -15.38 7.76
CA MET A 95 6.54 -15.08 6.52
C MET A 95 6.13 -16.36 5.80
N ASN A 96 6.97 -17.39 5.81
CA ASN A 96 6.63 -18.69 5.22
C ASN A 96 5.51 -19.42 6.00
N TYR A 97 5.41 -19.17 7.29
CA TYR A 97 4.35 -19.74 8.14
C TYR A 97 3.00 -19.04 7.95
N THR A 98 3.01 -17.72 7.73
CA THR A 98 1.77 -16.90 7.70
C THR A 98 1.20 -16.68 6.31
N LEU A 99 1.99 -16.93 5.25
CA LEU A 99 1.57 -16.74 3.87
C LEU A 99 1.36 -18.09 3.16
N THR A 100 0.52 -18.08 2.13
CA THR A 100 0.22 -19.28 1.33
C THR A 100 1.31 -19.60 0.30
N ARG A 101 2.25 -18.69 0.05
CA ARG A 101 3.40 -18.91 -0.84
C ARG A 101 4.58 -19.53 -0.11
N ASN A 102 5.37 -20.33 -0.82
CA ASN A 102 6.64 -20.79 -0.31
C ASN A 102 7.68 -19.67 -0.36
N VAL A 103 7.82 -18.97 0.76
CA VAL A 103 8.71 -17.81 0.90
C VAL A 103 10.19 -18.18 0.82
N LYS A 104 10.54 -19.40 1.23
CA LYS A 104 11.92 -19.93 1.20
C LYS A 104 12.51 -20.05 -0.22
N LYS A 105 11.66 -20.05 -1.24
CA LYS A 105 12.09 -20.07 -2.65
C LYS A 105 12.41 -18.69 -3.21
N LEU A 106 12.16 -17.62 -2.45
CA LEU A 106 12.42 -16.26 -2.91
C LEU A 106 13.89 -15.90 -2.78
N SER A 107 14.47 -15.37 -3.84
CA SER A 107 15.77 -14.70 -3.80
C SER A 107 15.62 -13.26 -3.33
N VAL A 108 16.69 -12.67 -2.77
CA VAL A 108 16.74 -11.25 -2.43
C VAL A 108 16.45 -10.41 -3.67
N GLY A 109 15.59 -9.40 -3.53
CA GLY A 109 15.07 -8.57 -4.62
C GLY A 109 13.82 -9.11 -5.30
N GLN A 110 13.41 -10.35 -5.03
CA GLN A 110 12.17 -10.87 -5.57
C GLN A 110 10.94 -10.40 -4.80
N VAL A 111 9.84 -10.33 -5.55
CA VAL A 111 8.53 -9.93 -5.07
C VAL A 111 7.53 -11.02 -5.42
N VAL A 112 6.63 -11.32 -4.48
CA VAL A 112 5.55 -12.28 -4.70
C VAL A 112 4.24 -11.77 -4.12
N TYR A 113 3.16 -12.00 -4.84
CA TYR A 113 1.81 -11.80 -4.34
C TYR A 113 1.34 -13.05 -3.60
N SER A 114 0.73 -12.88 -2.43
CA SER A 114 0.27 -13.98 -1.58
C SER A 114 -0.95 -13.59 -0.77
N SER A 115 -1.71 -14.60 -0.36
CA SER A 115 -2.78 -14.47 0.62
C SER A 115 -2.25 -14.72 2.03
N MET A 116 -2.88 -14.08 3.02
CA MET A 116 -2.70 -14.32 4.44
C MET A 116 -4.00 -14.88 5.01
N CYS A 117 -3.91 -16.01 5.70
CA CYS A 117 -5.08 -16.76 6.15
C CYS A 117 -5.05 -16.97 7.65
N TYR A 118 -6.24 -17.10 8.23
CA TYR A 118 -6.41 -17.66 9.56
C TYR A 118 -6.07 -19.16 9.61
N GLU A 119 -5.94 -19.71 10.79
CA GLU A 119 -5.65 -21.15 11.03
C GLU A 119 -6.70 -22.10 10.40
N ASN A 120 -7.94 -21.63 10.24
CA ASN A 120 -9.02 -22.37 9.58
C ASN A 120 -9.01 -22.25 8.05
N GLY A 121 -8.03 -21.59 7.47
CA GLY A 121 -7.88 -21.40 6.02
C GLY A 121 -8.67 -20.25 5.41
N LEU A 122 -9.46 -19.52 6.18
CA LEU A 122 -10.15 -18.33 5.69
C LEU A 122 -9.15 -17.18 5.46
N MET A 123 -9.16 -16.63 4.27
CA MET A 123 -8.34 -15.47 3.92
C MET A 123 -8.90 -14.23 4.61
N PHE A 124 -8.04 -13.45 5.26
CA PHE A 124 -8.43 -12.17 5.83
C PHE A 124 -7.74 -10.97 5.18
N ASP A 125 -6.61 -11.21 4.52
CA ASP A 125 -5.89 -10.17 3.77
C ASP A 125 -5.08 -10.79 2.65
N ASP A 126 -4.65 -9.96 1.72
CA ASP A 126 -3.74 -10.31 0.65
C ASP A 126 -2.75 -9.18 0.41
N GLY A 127 -1.65 -9.50 -0.25
CA GLY A 127 -0.64 -8.47 -0.45
C GLY A 127 0.58 -8.94 -1.20
N THR A 128 1.55 -8.05 -1.19
CA THR A 128 2.82 -8.22 -1.88
C THR A 128 3.95 -8.35 -0.88
N LEU A 129 4.67 -9.46 -0.93
CA LEU A 129 5.88 -9.70 -0.13
C LEU A 129 7.12 -9.39 -0.97
N LEU A 130 7.97 -8.52 -0.44
CA LEU A 130 9.28 -8.20 -1.00
C LEU A 130 10.35 -8.80 -0.09
N LYS A 131 11.27 -9.60 -0.63
CA LYS A 131 12.47 -10.05 0.09
C LYS A 131 13.56 -9.02 -0.09
N MET A 132 13.79 -8.19 0.94
CA MET A 132 14.72 -7.07 0.91
C MET A 132 16.16 -7.50 1.22
N SER A 133 16.30 -8.53 2.06
CA SER A 133 17.56 -9.17 2.44
C SER A 133 17.28 -10.57 2.95
N ASP A 134 18.32 -11.32 3.34
CA ASP A 134 18.14 -12.67 3.90
C ASP A 134 17.33 -12.68 5.20
N HIS A 135 17.39 -11.59 5.96
CA HIS A 135 16.69 -11.42 7.24
C HIS A 135 15.70 -10.26 7.25
N GLY A 136 15.28 -9.79 6.09
CA GLY A 136 14.43 -8.62 5.97
C GLY A 136 13.40 -8.74 4.87
N PHE A 137 12.13 -8.57 5.25
CA PHE A 137 10.99 -8.61 4.34
C PHE A 137 10.14 -7.38 4.51
N ARG A 138 9.47 -6.98 3.42
CA ARG A 138 8.40 -5.98 3.46
C ARG A 138 7.11 -6.61 2.99
N TRP A 139 6.08 -6.53 3.82
CA TRP A 139 4.72 -6.92 3.48
C TRP A 139 3.87 -5.69 3.20
N ILE A 140 3.28 -5.62 2.02
CA ILE A 140 2.38 -4.53 1.61
C ILE A 140 1.00 -5.12 1.41
N CYS A 141 0.01 -4.63 2.18
CA CYS A 141 -1.32 -5.25 2.27
C CYS A 141 -2.44 -4.22 2.49
N GLY A 142 -3.67 -4.71 2.61
CA GLY A 142 -4.86 -3.88 2.76
C GLY A 142 -5.16 -3.46 4.18
N ASP A 143 -4.95 -4.34 5.15
CA ASP A 143 -5.44 -4.19 6.51
C ASP A 143 -4.31 -3.98 7.54
N GLU A 144 -4.59 -3.15 8.54
CA GLU A 144 -3.66 -2.90 9.65
C GLU A 144 -3.55 -4.09 10.60
N TYR A 145 -4.61 -4.89 10.68
CA TYR A 145 -4.64 -6.11 11.48
C TYR A 145 -3.56 -7.13 11.06
N ALA A 146 -3.15 -7.13 9.79
CA ALA A 146 -2.06 -8.01 9.34
C ALA A 146 -0.78 -7.85 10.18
N GLY A 147 -0.47 -6.63 10.64
CA GLY A 147 0.66 -6.37 11.53
C GLY A 147 0.49 -6.99 12.91
N GLU A 148 -0.69 -6.91 13.49
CA GLU A 148 -1.01 -7.54 14.78
C GLU A 148 -1.01 -9.07 14.66
N TRP A 149 -1.61 -9.60 13.60
CA TRP A 149 -1.57 -11.02 13.30
C TRP A 149 -0.13 -11.57 13.23
N LEU A 150 0.75 -10.88 12.50
CA LEU A 150 2.16 -11.26 12.43
C LEU A 150 2.84 -11.28 13.80
N LYS A 151 2.57 -10.28 14.67
CA LYS A 151 3.11 -10.24 16.03
C LYS A 151 2.58 -11.40 16.87
N GLU A 152 1.29 -11.72 16.77
CA GLU A 152 0.68 -12.85 17.47
C GLU A 152 1.31 -14.17 17.06
N GLN A 153 1.46 -14.40 15.74
CA GLN A 153 2.07 -15.64 15.24
C GLN A 153 3.57 -15.74 15.62
N ALA A 154 4.31 -14.62 15.56
CA ALA A 154 5.69 -14.59 16.00
C ALA A 154 5.82 -14.97 17.49
N LYS A 155 4.93 -14.45 18.34
CA LYS A 155 4.87 -14.78 19.77
C LYS A 155 4.52 -16.25 20.00
N LYS A 156 3.48 -16.77 19.33
CA LYS A 156 3.05 -18.19 19.44
C LYS A 156 4.17 -19.17 19.08
N LYS A 157 5.00 -18.83 18.11
CA LYS A 157 6.08 -19.69 17.61
C LYS A 157 7.45 -19.37 18.19
N ASN A 158 7.55 -18.36 19.06
CA ASN A 158 8.81 -17.84 19.62
C ASN A 158 9.81 -17.39 18.54
N PHE A 159 9.34 -16.86 17.43
CA PHE A 159 10.20 -16.32 16.37
C PHE A 159 10.86 -15.01 16.80
N LYS A 160 12.17 -14.90 16.55
CA LYS A 160 12.97 -13.71 16.85
C LYS A 160 12.90 -12.73 15.71
N VAL A 161 11.90 -11.88 15.73
CA VAL A 161 11.61 -10.87 14.70
C VAL A 161 11.22 -9.54 15.30
N LEU A 162 11.53 -8.46 14.60
CA LEU A 162 10.98 -7.13 14.79
C LEU A 162 9.97 -6.85 13.68
N ILE A 163 8.76 -6.47 14.04
CA ILE A 163 7.71 -6.08 13.10
C ILE A 163 7.41 -4.61 13.30
N LYS A 164 7.69 -3.80 12.28
CA LYS A 164 7.51 -2.34 12.29
C LYS A 164 6.50 -1.93 11.24
N ASN A 165 5.51 -1.11 11.61
CA ASN A 165 4.66 -0.43 10.65
C ASN A 165 5.41 0.76 10.05
N SER A 166 5.60 0.76 8.74
CA SER A 166 6.28 1.80 7.97
C SER A 166 5.35 2.53 6.99
N THR A 167 4.05 2.38 7.15
CA THR A 167 3.03 2.94 6.25
C THR A 167 3.19 4.45 6.03
N ASP A 168 3.51 5.18 7.09
CA ASP A 168 3.65 6.64 7.05
C ASP A 168 5.00 7.12 6.48
N GLN A 169 5.95 6.21 6.37
CA GLN A 169 7.33 6.52 5.94
C GLN A 169 7.55 6.23 4.45
N ILE A 170 6.69 5.41 3.86
CA ILE A 170 6.87 4.91 2.50
C ILE A 170 5.60 5.20 1.68
N ASN A 171 5.76 6.06 0.69
CA ASN A 171 4.72 6.27 -0.31
C ASN A 171 4.81 5.19 -1.39
N ASN A 172 3.67 4.83 -1.95
CA ASN A 172 3.56 3.80 -2.96
C ASN A 172 2.73 4.30 -4.14
N ILE A 173 3.24 4.13 -5.34
CA ILE A 173 2.52 4.39 -6.57
C ILE A 173 2.46 3.12 -7.43
N SER A 174 1.39 2.98 -8.17
CA SER A 174 1.24 1.96 -9.19
C SER A 174 1.22 2.63 -10.56
N LEU A 175 2.10 2.19 -11.45
CA LEU A 175 2.13 2.60 -12.85
C LEU A 175 1.51 1.48 -13.68
N GLN A 176 0.35 1.70 -14.27
CA GLN A 176 -0.45 0.69 -14.94
C GLN A 176 -0.76 1.07 -16.39
N GLY A 177 -0.87 0.08 -17.26
CA GLY A 177 -1.25 0.22 -18.66
C GLY A 177 -0.17 -0.29 -19.62
N PRO A 178 -0.51 -0.44 -20.93
CA PRO A 178 0.39 -1.05 -21.93
C PRO A 178 1.71 -0.30 -22.14
N ASN A 179 1.76 1.00 -21.84
CA ASN A 179 2.96 1.81 -21.97
C ASN A 179 3.78 1.93 -20.66
N SER A 180 3.33 1.32 -19.55
CA SER A 180 3.96 1.44 -18.24
C SER A 180 5.44 1.04 -18.27
N ARG A 181 5.78 -0.06 -18.94
CA ARG A 181 7.16 -0.52 -19.09
C ARG A 181 8.05 0.50 -19.79
N LYS A 182 7.62 1.03 -20.94
CA LYS A 182 8.37 2.04 -21.70
C LYS A 182 8.60 3.32 -20.92
N ILE A 183 7.65 3.69 -20.06
CA ILE A 183 7.79 4.84 -19.16
C ILE A 183 8.82 4.54 -18.09
N LEU A 184 8.68 3.38 -17.43
CA LEU A 184 9.56 2.98 -16.33
C LEU A 184 11.02 2.86 -16.76
N GLU A 185 11.30 2.28 -17.92
CA GLU A 185 12.64 2.12 -18.50
C GLU A 185 13.42 3.44 -18.62
N LYS A 186 12.72 4.58 -18.73
CA LYS A 186 13.36 5.90 -18.79
C LYS A 186 13.86 6.42 -17.44
N PHE A 187 13.39 5.84 -16.34
CA PHE A 187 13.68 6.29 -14.98
C PHE A 187 14.48 5.29 -14.16
N ILE A 188 14.57 4.04 -14.62
CA ILE A 188 15.28 2.99 -13.92
C ILE A 188 16.64 2.79 -14.56
N PHE A 189 17.70 2.92 -13.76
CA PHE A 189 19.02 2.46 -14.10
C PHE A 189 19.13 0.98 -13.77
N THR A 190 19.29 0.15 -14.81
CA THR A 190 19.50 -1.29 -14.64
C THR A 190 20.97 -1.59 -14.88
N PRO A 191 21.74 -2.02 -13.86
CA PRO A 191 23.13 -2.46 -14.06
C PRO A 191 23.19 -3.63 -15.06
N PRO A 192 24.31 -3.80 -15.80
CA PRO A 192 24.46 -4.86 -16.80
C PRO A 192 24.25 -6.28 -16.25
N THR A 193 24.40 -6.45 -14.93
CA THR A 193 24.25 -7.73 -14.22
C THR A 193 22.81 -8.04 -13.80
N GLN A 194 21.89 -7.09 -13.96
CA GLN A 194 20.49 -7.32 -13.62
C GLN A 194 19.68 -7.71 -14.86
N PRO A 195 18.62 -8.55 -14.69
CA PRO A 195 17.70 -8.85 -15.76
C PRO A 195 17.08 -7.55 -16.30
N LYS A 196 16.96 -7.45 -17.61
CA LYS A 196 16.20 -6.35 -18.24
C LYS A 196 14.73 -6.46 -17.85
N ILE A 197 14.11 -5.34 -17.54
CA ILE A 197 12.69 -5.24 -17.22
C ILE A 197 11.84 -5.60 -18.44
#